data_74951bef0c4dc03539d6e012163642eb
#
_entry.id   74951bef0c4dc03539d6e012163642eb
#
_cell.length_a   1.000
_cell.length_b   1.000
_cell.length_c   1.000
_cell.angle_alpha   90.00
_cell.angle_beta   90.00
_cell.angle_gamma   90.00
#
_symmetry.space_group_name_H-M   'P 1'
#
loop_
_entity.id
_entity.type
_entity.pdbx_description
1 polymer ?
#
loop_
_entity_poly.entity_id
_entity_poly.type
_entity_poly.pdbx_seq_one_letter_code
_entity_poly.pdbx_strand_id
1 'polypeptide(L)'
;MKTHPLNLALMLALAGTLAITGCRKKDADVDTAANAPVDTMPAEPAPAPAPSAATLSVSGVDLGTAVGADNRIANPVTTFAGRDMIHASVATDGMATGSAVTTRWTFQDGQVVHEEKKSVTTTGPAVHDFSISKPDGFPVGKYKLEVMVDGTTVQTREFEVR
;
A
#
# COMPACT_ATOMS: atom_id res chain seq x y z
N MET A 1 11.60 -40.24 -5.44
CA MET A 1 10.33 -40.62 -6.05
C MET A 1 9.21 -40.32 -5.04
N LYS A 2 8.50 -39.19 -5.16
CA LYS A 2 7.19 -38.96 -4.54
C LYS A 2 6.44 -38.01 -5.44
N THR A 3 5.44 -38.54 -6.07
CA THR A 3 4.53 -37.95 -7.03
C THR A 3 3.53 -37.04 -6.34
N HIS A 4 3.33 -35.86 -6.90
CA HIS A 4 2.25 -34.95 -6.49
C HIS A 4 0.97 -35.29 -7.26
N PRO A 5 -0.21 -35.31 -6.61
CA PRO A 5 -1.47 -35.42 -7.32
C PRO A 5 -1.92 -34.05 -7.84
N LEU A 6 -2.18 -34.07 -9.10
CA LEU A 6 -2.86 -33.08 -9.92
C LEU A 6 -4.33 -32.99 -9.48
N ASN A 7 -4.79 -31.88 -8.99
CA ASN A 7 -6.22 -31.64 -8.79
C ASN A 7 -6.78 -30.87 -9.99
N LEU A 8 -7.49 -31.64 -10.79
CA LEU A 8 -8.21 -31.28 -11.99
C LEU A 8 -9.61 -30.77 -11.63
N ALA A 9 -9.92 -29.61 -12.20
CA ALA A 9 -11.21 -29.10 -12.68
C ALA A 9 -12.52 -29.36 -11.91
N LEU A 10 -13.30 -28.31 -11.75
CA LEU A 10 -14.73 -28.38 -12.10
C LEU A 10 -15.22 -27.01 -12.60
N MET A 11 -15.51 -26.98 -13.91
CA MET A 11 -16.29 -25.95 -14.58
C MET A 11 -17.74 -26.06 -14.13
N LEU A 12 -18.41 -24.95 -13.82
CA LEU A 12 -19.85 -24.85 -13.90
C LEU A 12 -20.24 -23.53 -14.57
N ALA A 13 -20.68 -23.67 -15.81
CA ALA A 13 -21.35 -22.61 -16.56
C ALA A 13 -22.80 -22.51 -16.08
N LEU A 14 -23.27 -21.30 -15.81
CA LEU A 14 -24.71 -21.03 -15.70
C LEU A 14 -25.05 -19.78 -16.51
N ALA A 15 -25.65 -20.04 -17.67
CA ALA A 15 -26.28 -19.03 -18.50
C ALA A 15 -27.67 -18.70 -17.91
N GLY A 16 -27.97 -17.41 -17.80
CA GLY A 16 -29.29 -16.92 -17.41
C GLY A 16 -29.60 -15.63 -18.13
N THR A 17 -30.27 -15.75 -19.28
CA THR A 17 -30.91 -14.68 -20.05
C THR A 17 -32.24 -14.28 -19.41
N LEU A 18 -32.49 -12.99 -19.15
CA LEU A 18 -33.83 -12.45 -19.07
C LEU A 18 -33.88 -11.09 -19.75
N ALA A 19 -34.49 -11.05 -20.90
CA ALA A 19 -34.96 -9.87 -21.59
C ALA A 19 -36.34 -9.49 -21.05
N ILE A 20 -36.54 -8.21 -20.67
CA ILE A 20 -37.89 -7.65 -20.53
C ILE A 20 -37.94 -6.31 -21.25
N THR A 21 -38.53 -6.37 -22.42
CA THR A 21 -39.02 -5.28 -23.23
C THR A 21 -40.29 -4.71 -22.57
N GLY A 22 -40.43 -3.40 -22.46
CA GLY A 22 -41.62 -2.76 -21.99
C GLY A 22 -41.67 -1.28 -22.36
N CYS A 23 -41.85 -0.99 -23.66
CA CYS A 23 -42.34 0.31 -24.13
C CYS A 23 -43.84 0.46 -23.81
N ARG A 24 -44.20 1.56 -23.20
CA ARG A 24 -45.54 2.13 -23.38
C ARG A 24 -45.48 3.65 -23.39
N LYS A 25 -45.66 4.14 -24.60
CA LYS A 25 -46.04 5.51 -24.93
C LYS A 25 -47.53 5.65 -24.71
N LYS A 26 -47.98 6.69 -24.08
CA LYS A 26 -49.34 7.23 -24.30
C LYS A 26 -49.32 8.72 -24.01
N ASP A 27 -49.59 9.44 -25.09
CA ASP A 27 -49.90 10.86 -25.14
C ASP A 27 -51.28 11.10 -24.52
N ALA A 28 -51.47 12.24 -23.95
CA ALA A 28 -52.56 13.19 -24.15
C ALA A 28 -52.92 13.99 -22.90
N ASP A 29 -52.82 15.26 -23.11
CA ASP A 29 -53.73 16.39 -22.88
C ASP A 29 -53.95 16.93 -21.46
N VAL A 30 -53.44 18.12 -21.34
CA VAL A 30 -54.06 19.43 -21.13
C VAL A 30 -54.93 19.62 -19.86
N ASP A 31 -54.50 20.65 -19.17
CA ASP A 31 -55.23 21.71 -18.47
C ASP A 31 -55.51 21.59 -16.98
N THR A 32 -55.25 22.71 -16.43
CA THR A 32 -55.86 23.37 -15.28
C THR A 32 -54.98 23.53 -14.03
N ALA A 33 -54.60 24.78 -13.88
CA ALA A 33 -54.00 25.33 -12.69
C ALA A 33 -54.79 24.98 -11.41
N ALA A 34 -54.09 24.41 -10.45
CA ALA A 34 -54.48 24.49 -9.05
C ALA A 34 -53.22 24.51 -8.19
N ASN A 35 -53.06 25.62 -7.55
CA ASN A 35 -52.13 25.94 -6.50
C ASN A 35 -52.08 24.80 -5.47
N ALA A 36 -51.03 23.99 -5.49
CA ALA A 36 -50.74 23.03 -4.43
C ALA A 36 -49.56 23.53 -3.58
N PRO A 37 -49.63 23.42 -2.26
CA PRO A 37 -48.56 23.88 -1.39
C PRO A 37 -47.26 23.16 -1.70
N VAL A 38 -46.17 23.90 -1.84
CA VAL A 38 -44.81 23.37 -1.89
C VAL A 38 -44.55 22.61 -0.60
N ASP A 39 -44.66 21.29 -0.70
CA ASP A 39 -44.18 20.40 0.33
C ASP A 39 -42.64 20.57 0.37
N THR A 40 -42.22 21.31 1.36
CA THR A 40 -40.78 21.52 1.61
C THR A 40 -40.22 20.17 2.07
N MET A 41 -39.74 19.37 1.12
CA MET A 41 -38.92 18.18 1.48
C MET A 41 -37.82 18.62 2.44
N PRO A 42 -37.66 17.99 3.61
CA PRO A 42 -36.53 18.23 4.44
C PRO A 42 -35.24 17.97 3.63
N ALA A 43 -34.41 18.97 3.53
CA ALA A 43 -33.10 18.80 2.88
C ALA A 43 -32.39 17.62 3.54
N GLU A 44 -32.11 16.59 2.76
CA GLU A 44 -31.28 15.47 3.16
C GLU A 44 -29.94 16.05 3.69
N PRO A 45 -29.49 15.68 4.90
CA PRO A 45 -28.24 16.21 5.44
C PRO A 45 -27.12 15.89 4.44
N ALA A 46 -26.41 16.93 4.01
CA ALA A 46 -25.25 16.77 3.17
C ALA A 46 -24.31 15.72 3.81
N PRO A 47 -23.80 14.76 3.00
CA PRO A 47 -22.88 13.74 3.53
C PRO A 47 -21.74 14.44 4.28
N ALA A 48 -21.49 14.01 5.51
CA ALA A 48 -20.37 14.51 6.29
C ALA A 48 -19.08 14.37 5.46
N PRO A 49 -18.19 15.38 5.48
CA PRO A 49 -16.93 15.29 4.76
C PRO A 49 -16.23 13.99 5.16
N ALA A 50 -15.88 13.20 4.16
CA ALA A 50 -15.11 11.99 4.38
C ALA A 50 -13.84 12.33 5.20
N PRO A 51 -13.47 11.52 6.21
CA PRO A 51 -12.26 11.78 6.97
C PRO A 51 -11.09 11.95 5.99
N SER A 52 -10.40 13.08 6.11
CA SER A 52 -9.20 13.34 5.30
C SER A 52 -8.28 12.14 5.45
N ALA A 53 -7.96 11.50 4.33
CA ALA A 53 -7.02 10.38 4.33
C ALA A 53 -5.74 10.85 5.00
N ALA A 54 -5.32 10.14 6.03
CA ALA A 54 -4.08 10.42 6.75
C ALA A 54 -2.95 10.45 5.72
N THR A 55 -2.26 11.56 5.59
CA THR A 55 -1.24 11.74 4.56
C THR A 55 0.12 11.48 5.21
N LEU A 56 0.52 10.20 5.25
CA LEU A 56 1.86 9.82 5.64
C LEU A 56 2.79 9.93 4.44
N SER A 57 3.85 10.72 4.56
CA SER A 57 4.91 10.83 3.55
C SER A 57 6.23 10.27 4.09
N VAL A 58 7.06 9.73 3.20
CA VAL A 58 8.43 9.35 3.52
C VAL A 58 9.34 10.50 3.12
N SER A 59 9.99 11.11 4.11
CA SER A 59 10.88 12.26 3.93
C SER A 59 12.32 11.85 3.65
N GLY A 60 12.73 10.63 4.03
CA GLY A 60 14.07 10.12 3.77
C GLY A 60 14.22 8.64 4.09
N VAL A 61 15.23 8.03 3.45
CA VAL A 61 15.64 6.65 3.71
C VAL A 61 17.16 6.58 3.70
N ASP A 62 17.74 6.17 4.82
CA ASP A 62 19.17 5.96 4.97
C ASP A 62 19.46 4.48 5.24
N LEU A 63 20.60 3.99 4.72
CA LEU A 63 21.08 2.63 4.92
C LEU A 63 22.38 2.65 5.72
N GLY A 64 22.57 1.67 6.60
CA GLY A 64 23.79 1.53 7.41
C GLY A 64 23.87 0.20 8.12
N THR A 65 24.95 0.01 8.86
CA THR A 65 25.22 -1.21 9.66
C THR A 65 24.85 -1.06 11.13
N ALA A 66 24.46 0.13 11.55
CA ALA A 66 24.05 0.41 12.93
C ALA A 66 23.04 1.52 12.98
N VAL A 67 22.10 1.42 13.91
CA VAL A 67 21.04 2.39 14.17
C VAL A 67 21.15 2.90 15.61
N GLY A 68 20.91 4.19 15.81
CA GLY A 68 20.85 4.81 17.11
C GLY A 68 19.56 4.53 17.87
N ALA A 69 19.47 4.97 19.10
CA ALA A 69 18.26 4.84 19.93
C ALA A 69 17.05 5.63 19.39
N ASP A 70 17.31 6.58 18.50
CA ASP A 70 16.29 7.37 17.78
C ASP A 70 15.91 6.76 16.43
N ASN A 71 16.31 5.52 16.16
CA ASN A 71 16.15 4.80 14.89
C ASN A 71 16.85 5.47 13.69
N ARG A 72 17.79 6.38 13.93
CA ARG A 72 18.55 7.03 12.87
C ARG A 72 19.89 6.37 12.65
N ILE A 73 20.32 6.37 11.39
CA ILE A 73 21.65 5.91 11.00
C ILE A 73 22.59 7.11 11.03
N ALA A 74 23.61 7.04 11.90
CA ALA A 74 24.59 8.12 12.05
C ALA A 74 25.59 8.18 10.89
N ASN A 75 25.92 7.02 10.30
CA ASN A 75 26.86 6.90 9.20
C ASN A 75 26.19 6.13 8.05
N PRO A 76 25.48 6.82 7.16
CA PRO A 76 24.86 6.18 6.00
C PRO A 76 25.92 5.63 5.04
N VAL A 77 25.71 4.39 4.58
CA VAL A 77 26.55 3.70 3.60
C VAL A 77 25.68 3.03 2.54
N THR A 78 26.27 2.78 1.38
CA THR A 78 25.64 2.07 0.26
C THR A 78 26.39 0.82 -0.15
N THR A 79 27.42 0.45 0.62
CA THR A 79 28.21 -0.76 0.38
C THR A 79 28.33 -1.53 1.69
N PHE A 80 28.06 -2.84 1.64
CA PHE A 80 28.00 -3.72 2.80
C PHE A 80 28.84 -4.98 2.57
N ALA A 81 29.31 -5.60 3.65
CA ALA A 81 29.85 -6.94 3.59
C ALA A 81 28.73 -7.99 3.62
N GLY A 82 28.98 -9.18 3.07
CA GLY A 82 27.97 -10.21 2.95
C GLY A 82 27.32 -10.67 4.25
N ARG A 83 28.00 -10.49 5.39
CA ARG A 83 27.49 -10.87 6.73
C ARG A 83 27.01 -9.71 7.57
N ASP A 84 27.00 -8.51 7.03
CA ASP A 84 26.49 -7.35 7.76
C ASP A 84 25.00 -7.48 8.04
N MET A 85 24.58 -6.97 9.19
CA MET A 85 23.19 -6.61 9.41
C MET A 85 22.98 -5.26 8.74
N ILE A 86 22.04 -5.21 7.82
CA ILE A 86 21.74 -3.99 7.05
C ILE A 86 20.48 -3.37 7.64
N HIS A 87 20.60 -2.15 8.11
CA HIS A 87 19.51 -1.34 8.64
C HIS A 87 19.05 -0.33 7.61
N ALA A 88 17.73 -0.08 7.58
CA ALA A 88 17.12 1.01 6.84
C ALA A 88 16.35 1.91 7.81
N SER A 89 16.82 3.13 7.98
CA SER A 89 16.14 4.17 8.73
C SER A 89 15.18 4.90 7.80
N VAL A 90 13.89 4.73 8.02
CA VAL A 90 12.83 5.35 7.22
C VAL A 90 12.24 6.51 8.00
N ALA A 91 12.53 7.73 7.57
CA ALA A 91 11.96 8.95 8.14
C ALA A 91 10.61 9.24 7.48
N THR A 92 9.59 9.42 8.30
CA THR A 92 8.22 9.74 7.87
C THR A 92 7.77 11.06 8.47
N ASP A 93 6.83 11.72 7.81
CA ASP A 93 6.17 12.92 8.30
C ASP A 93 4.69 12.91 7.91
N GLY A 94 3.88 13.49 8.77
CA GLY A 94 2.44 13.57 8.57
C GLY A 94 1.64 12.89 9.68
N MET A 95 0.34 12.77 9.44
CA MET A 95 -0.58 12.12 10.37
C MET A 95 -1.02 10.77 9.81
N ALA A 96 -0.90 9.73 10.60
CA ALA A 96 -1.32 8.39 10.23
C ALA A 96 -1.93 7.65 11.42
N THR A 97 -2.98 6.90 11.16
CA THR A 97 -3.59 5.98 12.12
C THR A 97 -3.62 4.59 11.51
N GLY A 98 -2.53 3.83 11.73
CA GLY A 98 -2.40 2.47 11.24
C GLY A 98 -2.01 2.34 9.76
N SER A 99 -1.39 3.37 9.15
CA SER A 99 -0.82 3.25 7.80
C SER A 99 0.27 2.19 7.74
N ALA A 100 0.31 1.45 6.66
CA ALA A 100 1.28 0.40 6.45
C ALA A 100 2.55 0.94 5.78
N VAL A 101 3.67 0.93 6.48
CA VAL A 101 4.99 1.13 5.88
C VAL A 101 5.60 -0.24 5.62
N THR A 102 5.88 -0.52 4.36
CA THR A 102 6.46 -1.80 3.92
C THR A 102 7.81 -1.55 3.27
N THR A 103 8.80 -2.34 3.63
CA THR A 103 10.10 -2.38 2.97
C THR A 103 10.23 -3.68 2.20
N ARG A 104 10.63 -3.59 0.92
CA ARG A 104 10.92 -4.75 0.07
C ARG A 104 12.35 -4.67 -0.40
N TRP A 105 13.10 -5.73 -0.12
CA TRP A 105 14.50 -5.88 -0.49
C TRP A 105 14.61 -6.86 -1.64
N THR A 106 15.20 -6.43 -2.74
CA THR A 106 15.35 -7.26 -3.95
C THR A 106 16.81 -7.36 -4.37
N PHE A 107 17.20 -8.51 -4.87
CA PHE A 107 18.48 -8.74 -5.52
C PHE A 107 18.43 -8.29 -6.99
N GLN A 108 19.57 -8.11 -7.61
CA GLN A 108 19.72 -7.60 -8.98
C GLN A 108 18.93 -8.37 -10.06
N ASP A 109 18.58 -9.63 -9.81
CA ASP A 109 17.76 -10.47 -10.69
C ASP A 109 16.24 -10.26 -10.47
N GLY A 110 15.86 -9.37 -9.54
CA GLY A 110 14.48 -9.11 -9.18
C GLY A 110 13.92 -10.03 -8.11
N GLN A 111 14.71 -10.99 -7.60
CA GLN A 111 14.28 -11.86 -6.51
C GLN A 111 14.08 -11.07 -5.22
N VAL A 112 12.93 -11.22 -4.58
CA VAL A 112 12.66 -10.65 -3.27
C VAL A 112 13.47 -11.43 -2.23
N VAL A 113 14.38 -10.72 -1.54
CA VAL A 113 15.22 -11.26 -0.48
C VAL A 113 14.49 -11.23 0.84
N HIS A 114 13.80 -10.13 1.11
CA HIS A 114 13.02 -9.91 2.33
C HIS A 114 11.94 -8.86 2.12
N GLU A 115 10.85 -9.01 2.84
CA GLU A 115 9.80 -8.00 2.92
C GLU A 115 9.34 -7.88 4.38
N GLU A 116 9.28 -6.66 4.89
CA GLU A 116 8.81 -6.37 6.24
C GLU A 116 7.77 -5.24 6.20
N LYS A 117 6.66 -5.44 6.92
CA LYS A 117 5.57 -4.48 7.04
C LYS A 117 5.38 -4.06 8.49
N LYS A 118 5.35 -2.76 8.74
CA LYS A 118 5.01 -2.17 10.03
C LYS A 118 3.78 -1.28 9.92
N SER A 119 2.88 -1.39 10.89
CA SER A 119 1.76 -0.44 11.04
C SER A 119 2.26 0.78 11.80
N VAL A 120 2.07 1.96 11.22
CA VAL A 120 2.55 3.24 11.75
C VAL A 120 1.37 4.09 12.19
N THR A 121 1.42 4.55 13.43
CA THR A 121 0.53 5.57 13.98
C THR A 121 1.38 6.73 14.45
N THR A 122 1.20 7.90 13.83
CA THR A 122 1.99 9.10 14.12
C THR A 122 1.17 10.36 13.89
N THR A 123 1.56 11.43 14.57
CA THR A 123 0.97 12.78 14.45
C THR A 123 1.99 13.82 14.01
N GLY A 124 3.09 13.40 13.39
CA GLY A 124 4.18 14.26 12.93
C GLY A 124 5.41 13.44 12.56
N PRO A 125 6.59 14.06 12.53
CA PRO A 125 7.82 13.39 12.16
C PRO A 125 8.13 12.18 13.03
N ALA A 126 8.45 11.04 12.41
CA ALA A 126 8.84 9.81 13.07
C ALA A 126 9.92 9.08 12.26
N VAL A 127 10.65 8.19 12.91
CA VAL A 127 11.69 7.39 12.25
C VAL A 127 11.49 5.92 12.62
N HIS A 128 11.52 5.06 11.62
CA HIS A 128 11.28 3.63 11.75
C HIS A 128 12.51 2.88 11.24
N ASP A 129 13.03 1.95 12.06
CA ASP A 129 14.09 1.05 11.64
C ASP A 129 13.51 -0.22 11.04
N PHE A 130 14.06 -0.64 9.92
CA PHE A 130 13.85 -1.93 9.27
C PHE A 130 15.22 -2.58 9.08
N SER A 131 15.32 -3.89 9.28
CA SER A 131 16.62 -4.54 9.16
C SER A 131 16.52 -5.90 8.49
N ILE A 132 17.60 -6.24 7.77
CA ILE A 132 17.79 -7.58 7.22
C ILE A 132 19.13 -8.14 7.63
N SER A 133 19.14 -9.44 7.86
CA SER A 133 20.36 -10.22 8.05
C SER A 133 20.20 -11.59 7.41
N LYS A 134 21.30 -12.19 6.99
CA LYS A 134 21.32 -13.53 6.42
C LYS A 134 22.42 -14.37 7.07
N PRO A 135 22.06 -15.46 7.78
CA PRO A 135 23.06 -16.28 8.48
C PRO A 135 24.18 -16.80 7.57
N ASP A 136 23.84 -17.18 6.34
CA ASP A 136 24.79 -17.67 5.34
C ASP A 136 25.49 -16.55 4.55
N GLY A 137 25.16 -15.29 4.87
CA GLY A 137 25.61 -14.12 4.14
C GLY A 137 24.77 -13.80 2.91
N PHE A 138 24.79 -12.53 2.53
CA PHE A 138 24.19 -12.06 1.30
C PHE A 138 25.10 -12.36 0.11
N PRO A 139 24.58 -12.83 -1.02
CA PRO A 139 25.33 -12.89 -2.27
C PRO A 139 25.94 -11.54 -2.64
N VAL A 140 27.14 -11.56 -3.20
CA VAL A 140 27.79 -10.37 -3.75
C VAL A 140 26.96 -9.88 -4.95
N GLY A 141 26.69 -8.58 -5.01
CA GLY A 141 25.93 -7.98 -6.11
C GLY A 141 25.15 -6.74 -5.70
N LYS A 142 24.33 -6.26 -6.62
CA LYS A 142 23.48 -5.08 -6.42
C LYS A 142 22.14 -5.47 -5.82
N TYR A 143 21.68 -4.62 -4.95
CA TYR A 143 20.40 -4.76 -4.25
C TYR A 143 19.60 -3.48 -4.37
N LYS A 144 18.30 -3.61 -4.19
CA LYS A 144 17.36 -2.50 -4.17
C LYS A 144 16.45 -2.64 -2.95
N LEU A 145 16.30 -1.54 -2.23
CA LEU A 145 15.26 -1.36 -1.21
C LEU A 145 14.16 -0.49 -1.79
N GLU A 146 12.94 -0.97 -1.76
CA GLU A 146 11.73 -0.19 -2.06
C GLU A 146 10.95 0.02 -0.77
N VAL A 147 10.58 1.28 -0.50
CA VAL A 147 9.73 1.66 0.62
C VAL A 147 8.36 2.03 0.09
N MET A 148 7.35 1.37 0.62
CA MET A 148 5.95 1.56 0.24
C MET A 148 5.15 2.08 1.43
N VAL A 149 4.21 2.99 1.15
CA VAL A 149 3.18 3.43 2.09
C VAL A 149 1.83 2.99 1.53
N ASP A 150 1.10 2.21 2.32
CA ASP A 150 -0.21 1.66 1.96
C ASP A 150 -0.23 0.97 0.58
N GLY A 151 0.88 0.27 0.25
CA GLY A 151 1.07 -0.47 -0.99
C GLY A 151 1.59 0.36 -2.17
N THR A 152 1.78 1.66 -2.01
CA THR A 152 2.36 2.53 -3.04
C THR A 152 3.84 2.75 -2.79
N THR A 153 4.70 2.44 -3.76
CA THR A 153 6.15 2.71 -3.66
C THR A 153 6.39 4.22 -3.67
N VAL A 154 7.02 4.71 -2.62
CA VAL A 154 7.28 6.15 -2.41
C VAL A 154 8.76 6.49 -2.42
N GLN A 155 9.64 5.53 -2.11
CA GLN A 155 11.09 5.70 -2.12
C GLN A 155 11.78 4.42 -2.58
N THR A 156 12.94 4.58 -3.22
CA THR A 156 13.82 3.49 -3.65
C THR A 156 15.26 3.84 -3.32
N ARG A 157 16.02 2.87 -2.82
CA ARG A 157 17.47 2.99 -2.55
C ARG A 157 18.19 1.78 -3.14
N GLU A 158 19.27 2.04 -3.83
CA GLU A 158 20.17 1.00 -4.32
C GLU A 158 21.40 0.90 -3.40
N PHE A 159 21.89 -0.31 -3.24
CA PHE A 159 23.11 -0.60 -2.49
C PHE A 159 23.83 -1.83 -3.07
N GLU A 160 25.04 -2.07 -2.62
CA GLU A 160 25.87 -3.17 -3.10
C GLU A 160 26.40 -3.99 -1.93
N VAL A 161 26.45 -5.30 -2.12
CA VAL A 161 27.17 -6.22 -1.22
C VAL A 161 28.44 -6.69 -1.91
N ARG A 162 29.58 -6.65 -1.19
CA ARG A 162 30.92 -7.04 -1.65
C ARG A 162 31.55 -8.09 -0.76
#